data_5efeefcc8d20152f6acc28cdaf4d906c
#
_entry.id   5efeefcc8d20152f6acc28cdaf4d906c
#
_cell.length_a   1.000
_cell.length_b   1.000
_cell.length_c   1.000
_cell.angle_alpha   90.00
_cell.angle_beta   90.00
_cell.angle_gamma   90.00
#
_symmetry.space_group_name_H-M   'P 1'
#
loop_
_entity.id
_entity.type
_entity.pdbx_description
1 polymer ?
#
loop_
_entity_poly.entity_id
_entity_poly.type
_entity_poly.pdbx_seq_one_letter_code
_entity_poly.pdbx_strand_id
1 'polypeptide(L)'
;MRFVVVSVILLAAAVEDPPKPKGADAKDGWKSLFDGKSLGDWKSTEFVHGGKVDVADGSIRIGGGEPMTGIVYKGPKLPTNDYEIAWEAKRTDGRDFFAALTFPVKESPCTFVVAGWGGNVTGLSSLNGADASENATTTSVKIENDRWYKMRVRTTEKKIEAWVDDEKVVEIDPTEYSFSVRIEVDRCRPFGFASYRSTGLVRNIRFRSLADAPAKDKGK
;
A
#
# COMPACT_ATOMS: atom_id res chain seq x y z
N MET A 1 -38.28 -26.55 -45.52
CA MET A 1 -37.66 -25.43 -44.79
C MET A 1 -36.86 -26.04 -43.63
N ARG A 2 -35.53 -26.08 -43.72
CA ARG A 2 -34.64 -26.60 -42.64
C ARG A 2 -34.13 -25.42 -41.88
N PHE A 3 -34.46 -25.33 -40.58
CA PHE A 3 -33.89 -24.31 -39.67
C PHE A 3 -32.52 -24.81 -39.18
N VAL A 4 -31.47 -24.05 -39.48
CA VAL A 4 -30.14 -24.25 -38.92
C VAL A 4 -30.09 -23.43 -37.64
N VAL A 5 -29.99 -24.10 -36.50
CA VAL A 5 -29.74 -23.46 -35.18
C VAL A 5 -28.23 -23.31 -35.04
N VAL A 6 -27.74 -22.08 -35.10
CA VAL A 6 -26.33 -21.76 -34.79
C VAL A 6 -26.24 -21.51 -33.30
N SER A 7 -25.65 -22.47 -32.58
CA SER A 7 -25.29 -22.30 -31.17
C SER A 7 -24.01 -21.49 -31.06
N VAL A 8 -24.10 -20.27 -30.53
CA VAL A 8 -22.95 -19.46 -30.18
C VAL A 8 -22.47 -19.92 -28.77
N ILE A 9 -21.35 -20.59 -28.73
CA ILE A 9 -20.66 -20.91 -27.47
C ILE A 9 -19.85 -19.69 -27.05
N LEU A 10 -20.28 -18.96 -26.02
CA LEU A 10 -19.49 -17.94 -25.35
C LEU A 10 -18.41 -18.65 -24.52
N LEU A 11 -17.15 -18.64 -24.99
CA LEU A 11 -16.02 -19.01 -24.18
C LEU A 11 -15.74 -17.87 -23.18
N ALA A 12 -16.14 -18.05 -21.94
CA ALA A 12 -15.66 -17.18 -20.84
C ALA A 12 -14.17 -17.50 -20.63
N ALA A 13 -13.30 -16.56 -21.02
CA ALA A 13 -11.90 -16.61 -20.67
C ALA A 13 -11.78 -16.49 -19.15
N ALA A 14 -11.34 -17.56 -18.51
CA ALA A 14 -10.95 -17.53 -17.10
C ALA A 14 -9.76 -16.57 -16.99
N VAL A 15 -9.92 -15.49 -16.23
CA VAL A 15 -8.82 -14.64 -15.82
C VAL A 15 -8.03 -15.48 -14.82
N GLU A 16 -6.96 -16.12 -15.27
CA GLU A 16 -6.02 -16.80 -14.38
C GLU A 16 -5.35 -15.75 -13.48
N ASP A 17 -5.48 -15.93 -12.17
CA ASP A 17 -4.69 -15.18 -11.19
C ASP A 17 -3.20 -15.38 -11.51
N PRO A 18 -2.38 -14.31 -11.53
CA PRO A 18 -0.96 -14.44 -11.77
C PRO A 18 -0.34 -15.39 -10.72
N PRO A 19 0.57 -16.29 -11.13
CA PRO A 19 1.13 -17.29 -10.25
C PRO A 19 1.78 -16.63 -9.04
N LYS A 20 1.47 -17.15 -7.84
CA LYS A 20 2.13 -16.75 -6.58
C LYS A 20 3.64 -16.82 -6.77
N PRO A 21 4.40 -15.77 -6.45
CA PRO A 21 5.85 -15.85 -6.50
C PRO A 21 6.33 -16.90 -5.50
N LYS A 22 6.78 -18.03 -6.01
CA LYS A 22 7.45 -19.06 -5.21
C LYS A 22 8.81 -18.51 -4.79
N GLY A 23 9.02 -18.27 -3.47
CA GLY A 23 10.35 -18.29 -2.86
C GLY A 23 11.43 -17.33 -3.38
N ALA A 24 11.06 -16.19 -4.00
CA ALA A 24 12.02 -15.20 -4.49
C ALA A 24 12.61 -14.30 -3.39
N ASP A 25 12.10 -14.39 -2.18
CA ASP A 25 12.35 -13.39 -1.13
C ASP A 25 13.75 -13.46 -0.51
N ALA A 26 14.42 -14.62 -0.53
CA ALA A 26 15.69 -14.77 0.17
C ALA A 26 16.93 -14.23 -0.57
N LYS A 27 16.90 -14.14 -1.91
CA LYS A 27 18.06 -13.69 -2.70
C LYS A 27 18.23 -12.18 -2.75
N ASP A 28 17.14 -11.41 -2.59
CA ASP A 28 17.14 -9.95 -2.74
C ASP A 28 16.92 -9.19 -1.41
N GLY A 29 17.05 -9.87 -0.27
CA GLY A 29 16.91 -9.27 1.06
C GLY A 29 15.46 -8.93 1.48
N TRP A 30 14.46 -9.32 0.71
CA TRP A 30 13.06 -9.13 1.07
C TRP A 30 12.61 -10.08 2.19
N LYS A 31 11.91 -9.54 3.17
CA LYS A 31 11.26 -10.28 4.26
C LYS A 31 9.76 -10.10 4.16
N SER A 32 9.00 -11.19 4.23
CA SER A 32 7.54 -11.12 4.29
C SER A 32 7.11 -10.63 5.67
N LEU A 33 6.16 -9.69 5.70
CA LEU A 33 5.52 -9.18 6.91
C LEU A 33 4.09 -9.72 7.08
N PHE A 34 3.64 -10.59 6.17
CA PHE A 34 2.32 -11.21 6.21
C PHE A 34 2.38 -12.60 5.56
N ASP A 35 1.86 -13.60 6.26
CA ASP A 35 1.92 -15.01 5.86
C ASP A 35 0.79 -15.46 4.93
N GLY A 36 -0.20 -14.57 4.70
CA GLY A 36 -1.40 -14.88 3.91
C GLY A 36 -2.44 -15.72 4.64
N LYS A 37 -2.25 -16.05 5.92
CA LYS A 37 -3.11 -16.99 6.66
C LYS A 37 -3.71 -16.38 7.93
N SER A 38 -2.94 -15.55 8.63
CA SER A 38 -3.35 -14.92 9.88
C SER A 38 -2.86 -13.48 9.92
N LEU A 39 -3.46 -12.65 10.78
CA LEU A 39 -2.97 -11.27 10.96
C LEU A 39 -1.53 -11.25 11.51
N GLY A 40 -1.11 -12.27 12.25
CA GLY A 40 0.24 -12.33 12.82
C GLY A 40 0.56 -11.09 13.67
N ASP A 41 1.58 -10.37 13.26
CA ASP A 41 2.00 -9.11 13.91
C ASP A 41 1.12 -7.90 13.58
N TRP A 42 0.14 -8.04 12.68
CA TRP A 42 -0.81 -6.98 12.39
C TRP A 42 -1.96 -6.98 13.39
N LYS A 43 -2.39 -5.80 13.82
CA LYS A 43 -3.51 -5.63 14.74
C LYS A 43 -4.48 -4.62 14.15
N SER A 44 -5.78 -4.90 14.27
CA SER A 44 -6.81 -3.91 13.96
C SER A 44 -6.63 -2.70 14.87
N THR A 45 -6.81 -1.51 14.32
CA THR A 45 -6.84 -0.28 15.10
C THR A 45 -8.24 -0.04 15.65
N GLU A 46 -8.33 0.61 16.81
CA GLU A 46 -9.60 0.91 17.48
C GLU A 46 -10.19 2.23 16.98
N PHE A 47 -10.52 2.31 15.70
CA PHE A 47 -11.30 3.44 15.18
C PHE A 47 -12.76 3.33 15.64
N VAL A 48 -13.36 4.45 16.04
CA VAL A 48 -14.80 4.53 16.32
C VAL A 48 -15.55 4.25 15.00
N HIS A 49 -16.50 3.30 15.04
CA HIS A 49 -17.22 2.82 13.86
C HIS A 49 -16.31 2.26 12.75
N GLY A 50 -15.16 1.70 13.12
CA GLY A 50 -14.28 1.00 12.20
C GLY A 50 -14.96 -0.22 11.59
N GLY A 51 -14.68 -0.49 10.32
CA GLY A 51 -15.13 -1.69 9.64
C GLY A 51 -14.40 -2.96 10.12
N LYS A 52 -14.86 -4.10 9.67
CA LYS A 52 -14.26 -5.39 10.02
C LYS A 52 -12.86 -5.53 9.40
N VAL A 53 -11.91 -6.02 10.21
CA VAL A 53 -10.60 -6.48 9.76
C VAL A 53 -10.53 -7.99 9.91
N ASP A 54 -10.23 -8.71 8.84
CA ASP A 54 -10.02 -10.15 8.84
C ASP A 54 -9.06 -10.58 7.73
N VAL A 55 -8.75 -11.87 7.69
CA VAL A 55 -7.91 -12.47 6.63
C VAL A 55 -8.80 -13.39 5.80
N ALA A 56 -8.82 -13.18 4.50
CA ALA A 56 -9.52 -14.01 3.53
C ALA A 56 -8.72 -14.07 2.22
N ASP A 57 -8.68 -15.24 1.58
CA ASP A 57 -8.06 -15.47 0.26
C ASP A 57 -6.63 -14.93 0.16
N GLY A 58 -5.83 -15.17 1.20
CA GLY A 58 -4.43 -14.74 1.25
C GLY A 58 -4.21 -13.23 1.39
N SER A 59 -5.24 -12.49 1.81
CA SER A 59 -5.21 -11.03 1.95
C SER A 59 -5.76 -10.58 3.30
N ILE A 60 -5.25 -9.48 3.83
CA ILE A 60 -5.89 -8.76 4.93
C ILE A 60 -6.97 -7.87 4.33
N ARG A 61 -8.21 -8.05 4.74
CA ARG A 61 -9.31 -7.15 4.42
C ARG A 61 -9.42 -6.07 5.48
N ILE A 62 -9.41 -4.82 5.02
CA ILE A 62 -9.67 -3.61 5.81
C ILE A 62 -11.02 -3.09 5.33
N GLY A 63 -12.09 -3.44 6.03
CA GLY A 63 -13.46 -3.10 5.65
C GLY A 63 -13.73 -1.61 5.74
N GLY A 64 -14.72 -1.14 4.99
CA GLY A 64 -15.15 0.26 5.05
C GLY A 64 -15.61 0.63 6.45
N GLY A 65 -15.12 1.76 6.98
CA GLY A 65 -15.51 2.32 8.28
C GLY A 65 -16.29 3.64 8.12
N GLU A 66 -16.76 4.16 9.23
CA GLU A 66 -17.40 5.49 9.30
C GLU A 66 -16.61 6.43 10.22
N PRO A 67 -15.58 7.13 9.67
CA PRO A 67 -15.09 6.99 8.29
C PRO A 67 -13.92 6.00 8.13
N MET A 68 -13.22 5.61 9.20
CA MET A 68 -11.90 4.98 9.14
C MET A 68 -11.90 3.53 9.59
N THR A 69 -11.07 2.73 8.93
CA THR A 69 -10.62 1.42 9.40
C THR A 69 -9.12 1.30 9.14
N GLY A 70 -8.39 0.59 9.99
CA GLY A 70 -6.96 0.41 9.78
C GLY A 70 -6.37 -0.77 10.53
N ILE A 71 -5.13 -1.03 10.22
CA ILE A 71 -4.27 -2.00 10.90
C ILE A 71 -2.93 -1.36 11.21
N VAL A 72 -2.32 -1.79 12.30
CA VAL A 72 -1.00 -1.37 12.74
C VAL A 72 -0.09 -2.58 12.93
N TYR A 73 1.15 -2.46 12.51
CA TYR A 73 2.16 -3.48 12.69
C TYR A 73 2.75 -3.43 14.10
N LYS A 74 2.80 -4.57 14.79
CA LYS A 74 3.31 -4.73 16.14
C LYS A 74 4.51 -5.68 16.23
N GLY A 75 5.03 -6.10 15.08
CA GLY A 75 6.27 -6.87 15.00
C GLY A 75 7.53 -6.03 15.25
N PRO A 76 8.71 -6.53 14.86
CA PRO A 76 9.97 -5.82 15.04
C PRO A 76 9.94 -4.40 14.47
N LYS A 77 10.54 -3.46 15.21
CA LYS A 77 10.62 -2.05 14.79
C LYS A 77 11.36 -1.93 13.46
N LEU A 78 10.76 -1.23 12.51
CA LEU A 78 11.37 -0.91 11.23
C LEU A 78 12.30 0.31 11.37
N PRO A 79 13.37 0.41 10.55
CA PRO A 79 14.21 1.60 10.49
C PRO A 79 13.41 2.80 9.95
N THR A 80 13.98 4.00 10.06
CA THR A 80 13.36 5.25 9.61
C THR A 80 13.93 5.77 8.29
N ASN A 81 14.96 5.10 7.75
CA ASN A 81 15.58 5.35 6.46
C ASN A 81 16.24 4.07 5.91
N ASP A 82 16.71 4.10 4.69
CA ASP A 82 17.42 3.02 3.99
C ASP A 82 16.67 1.68 3.99
N TYR A 83 15.42 1.74 3.54
CA TYR A 83 14.58 0.56 3.36
C TYR A 83 13.59 0.72 2.21
N GLU A 84 12.99 -0.40 1.83
CA GLU A 84 11.83 -0.45 0.96
C GLU A 84 10.70 -1.28 1.58
N ILE A 85 9.47 -0.84 1.33
CA ILE A 85 8.25 -1.59 1.58
C ILE A 85 7.54 -1.79 0.24
N ALA A 86 7.10 -3.01 -0.03
CA ALA A 86 6.30 -3.33 -1.20
C ALA A 86 5.07 -4.13 -0.75
N TRP A 87 3.94 -3.86 -1.36
CA TRP A 87 2.69 -4.58 -1.12
C TRP A 87 1.81 -4.57 -2.36
N GLU A 88 0.79 -5.40 -2.34
CA GLU A 88 -0.28 -5.33 -3.31
C GLU A 88 -1.56 -4.92 -2.61
N ALA A 89 -2.34 -4.04 -3.25
CA ALA A 89 -3.60 -3.57 -2.72
C ALA A 89 -4.69 -3.55 -3.79
N LYS A 90 -5.92 -3.80 -3.36
CA LYS A 90 -7.11 -3.78 -4.20
C LYS A 90 -8.25 -3.10 -3.44
N ARG A 91 -8.93 -2.16 -4.09
CA ARG A 91 -10.19 -1.61 -3.57
C ARG A 91 -11.35 -2.45 -4.11
N THR A 92 -12.22 -2.92 -3.23
CA THR A 92 -13.40 -3.73 -3.60
C THR A 92 -14.69 -2.97 -3.43
N ASP A 93 -14.68 -1.89 -2.66
CA ASP A 93 -15.83 -1.02 -2.45
C ASP A 93 -15.38 0.39 -2.06
N GLY A 94 -16.24 1.38 -2.33
CA GLY A 94 -15.95 2.78 -2.09
C GLY A 94 -15.18 3.44 -3.24
N ARG A 95 -14.71 4.68 -2.99
CA ARG A 95 -14.00 5.48 -3.99
C ARG A 95 -12.85 6.32 -3.41
N ASP A 96 -12.64 6.27 -2.11
CA ASP A 96 -11.54 6.96 -1.41
C ASP A 96 -10.35 6.01 -1.20
N PHE A 97 -9.33 6.43 -0.43
CA PHE A 97 -8.17 5.59 -0.20
C PHE A 97 -8.54 4.28 0.54
N PHE A 98 -7.85 3.21 0.19
CA PHE A 98 -8.20 1.84 0.57
C PHE A 98 -7.05 1.04 1.18
N ALA A 99 -5.85 1.55 1.13
CA ALA A 99 -4.61 0.96 1.69
C ALA A 99 -3.53 2.04 1.82
N ALA A 100 -3.91 3.21 2.38
CA ALA A 100 -2.94 4.26 2.67
C ALA A 100 -1.91 3.73 3.67
N LEU A 101 -0.63 3.78 3.28
CA LEU A 101 0.47 3.28 4.08
C LEU A 101 1.04 4.41 4.95
N THR A 102 0.90 4.30 6.27
CA THR A 102 1.72 5.05 7.21
C THR A 102 3.04 4.31 7.40
N PHE A 103 4.18 5.01 7.24
CA PHE A 103 5.51 4.43 7.28
C PHE A 103 6.48 5.30 8.07
N PRO A 104 7.46 4.69 8.77
CA PRO A 104 8.43 5.45 9.55
C PRO A 104 9.39 6.22 8.63
N VAL A 105 9.61 7.50 8.92
CA VAL A 105 10.60 8.34 8.26
C VAL A 105 11.15 9.35 9.25
N LYS A 106 12.46 9.47 9.34
CA LYS A 106 13.13 10.37 10.31
C LYS A 106 12.51 10.27 11.72
N GLU A 107 12.12 11.38 12.30
CA GLU A 107 11.58 11.48 13.66
C GLU A 107 10.07 11.29 13.73
N SER A 108 9.36 11.45 12.61
CA SER A 108 7.90 11.32 12.54
C SER A 108 7.46 10.55 11.29
N PRO A 109 6.52 9.61 11.43
CA PRO A 109 6.01 8.89 10.25
C PRO A 109 5.31 9.82 9.26
N CYS A 110 5.19 9.34 8.03
CA CYS A 110 4.43 9.94 6.95
C CYS A 110 3.43 8.93 6.38
N THR A 111 2.44 9.39 5.65
CA THR A 111 1.47 8.50 5.01
C THR A 111 1.50 8.66 3.49
N PHE A 112 1.69 7.55 2.76
CA PHE A 112 1.48 7.50 1.33
C PHE A 112 0.02 7.17 1.05
N VAL A 113 -0.69 8.13 0.46
CA VAL A 113 -2.11 8.04 0.11
C VAL A 113 -2.23 7.79 -1.39
N VAL A 114 -3.09 6.84 -1.77
CA VAL A 114 -3.47 6.58 -3.17
C VAL A 114 -4.98 6.68 -3.29
N ALA A 115 -5.45 7.49 -4.23
CA ALA A 115 -6.87 7.76 -4.48
C ALA A 115 -7.63 8.27 -3.26
N GLY A 116 -7.05 9.17 -2.49
CA GLY A 116 -7.73 9.91 -1.42
C GLY A 116 -8.60 11.04 -1.96
N TRP A 117 -9.28 11.75 -1.04
CA TRP A 117 -10.16 12.87 -1.35
C TRP A 117 -11.20 12.53 -2.43
N GLY A 118 -11.89 11.42 -2.22
CA GLY A 118 -12.92 10.95 -3.16
C GLY A 118 -12.36 10.31 -4.43
N GLY A 119 -11.10 9.87 -4.42
CA GLY A 119 -10.47 9.15 -5.53
C GLY A 119 -9.48 9.97 -6.37
N ASN A 120 -9.27 11.25 -6.05
CA ASN A 120 -8.58 12.18 -6.94
C ASN A 120 -7.14 12.51 -6.55
N VAL A 121 -6.73 12.23 -5.30
CA VAL A 121 -5.44 12.65 -4.77
C VAL A 121 -4.56 11.45 -4.44
N THR A 122 -3.34 11.48 -4.94
CA THR A 122 -2.24 10.57 -4.58
C THR A 122 -1.05 11.42 -4.16
N GLY A 123 -0.33 11.01 -3.11
CA GLY A 123 0.83 11.75 -2.61
C GLY A 123 1.19 11.40 -1.17
N LEU A 124 2.14 12.14 -0.62
CA LEU A 124 2.55 12.02 0.79
C LEU A 124 1.77 12.98 1.68
N SER A 125 1.36 12.52 2.84
CA SER A 125 0.59 13.29 3.81
C SER A 125 1.13 13.05 5.22
N SER A 126 1.75 14.09 5.92
CA SER A 126 1.86 15.48 5.51
C SER A 126 3.31 15.90 5.37
N LEU A 127 3.58 16.88 4.50
CA LEU A 127 4.89 17.53 4.31
C LEU A 127 4.80 18.99 4.77
N ASN A 128 5.63 19.42 5.71
CA ASN A 128 5.62 20.77 6.29
C ASN A 128 4.21 21.20 6.78
N GLY A 129 3.43 20.23 7.31
CA GLY A 129 2.06 20.45 7.76
C GLY A 129 0.98 20.44 6.67
N ALA A 130 1.35 20.47 5.38
CA ALA A 130 0.42 20.38 4.25
C ALA A 130 0.12 18.91 3.89
N ASP A 131 -1.15 18.56 3.70
CA ASP A 131 -1.54 17.20 3.32
C ASP A 131 -1.33 16.90 1.83
N ALA A 132 -1.62 15.66 1.41
CA ALA A 132 -1.36 15.22 0.03
C ALA A 132 -2.14 16.01 -1.04
N SER A 133 -3.19 16.75 -0.68
CA SER A 133 -3.94 17.57 -1.62
C SER A 133 -3.34 18.96 -1.87
N GLU A 134 -2.36 19.37 -1.04
CA GLU A 134 -1.86 20.75 -1.00
C GLU A 134 -0.33 20.86 -1.10
N ASN A 135 0.40 19.74 -1.14
CA ASN A 135 1.86 19.80 -1.13
C ASN A 135 2.48 19.39 -2.49
N ALA A 136 3.81 19.48 -2.59
CA ALA A 136 4.56 19.24 -3.81
C ALA A 136 4.43 17.82 -4.40
N THR A 137 3.87 16.86 -3.63
CA THR A 137 3.67 15.49 -4.10
C THR A 137 2.27 15.22 -4.63
N THR A 138 1.40 16.24 -4.65
CA THR A 138 0.02 16.12 -5.15
C THR A 138 0.03 15.64 -6.60
N THR A 139 -0.55 14.46 -6.83
CA THR A 139 -0.79 13.89 -8.16
C THR A 139 -2.10 13.12 -8.17
N SER A 140 -2.45 12.52 -9.29
CA SER A 140 -3.65 11.70 -9.42
C SER A 140 -3.33 10.39 -10.13
N VAL A 141 -3.79 9.29 -9.55
CA VAL A 141 -3.72 7.95 -10.16
C VAL A 141 -5.15 7.41 -10.24
N LYS A 142 -5.58 7.04 -11.44
CA LYS A 142 -6.90 6.43 -11.62
C LYS A 142 -6.88 5.01 -11.04
N ILE A 143 -7.70 4.79 -10.02
CA ILE A 143 -7.89 3.48 -9.40
C ILE A 143 -9.24 2.90 -9.77
N GLU A 144 -9.22 1.70 -10.32
CA GLU A 144 -10.38 0.89 -10.62
C GLU A 144 -10.66 -0.10 -9.48
N ASN A 145 -11.94 -0.31 -9.14
CA ASN A 145 -12.28 -1.33 -8.16
C ASN A 145 -11.99 -2.73 -8.73
N ASP A 146 -11.75 -3.69 -7.83
CA ASP A 146 -11.47 -5.08 -8.13
C ASP A 146 -10.18 -5.37 -8.92
N ARG A 147 -9.35 -4.36 -9.16
CA ARG A 147 -8.02 -4.50 -9.73
C ARG A 147 -6.95 -4.49 -8.64
N TRP A 148 -5.99 -5.42 -8.71
CA TRP A 148 -4.78 -5.41 -7.89
C TRP A 148 -3.77 -4.41 -8.43
N TYR A 149 -3.22 -3.58 -7.54
CA TYR A 149 -2.14 -2.64 -7.79
C TYR A 149 -0.91 -3.04 -6.99
N LYS A 150 0.25 -3.03 -7.61
CA LYS A 150 1.54 -3.14 -6.93
C LYS A 150 1.93 -1.77 -6.40
N MET A 151 2.19 -1.68 -5.12
CA MET A 151 2.59 -0.43 -4.48
C MET A 151 3.95 -0.59 -3.82
N ARG A 152 4.73 0.46 -3.82
CA ARG A 152 6.06 0.46 -3.24
C ARG A 152 6.42 1.84 -2.71
N VAL A 153 7.06 1.87 -1.55
CA VAL A 153 7.72 3.05 -0.98
C VAL A 153 9.17 2.70 -0.71
N ARG A 154 10.07 3.55 -1.12
CA ARG A 154 11.48 3.50 -0.81
C ARG A 154 11.88 4.77 -0.08
N THR A 155 12.58 4.64 1.04
CA THR A 155 13.13 5.76 1.78
C THR A 155 14.63 5.57 2.00
N THR A 156 15.37 6.62 1.72
CA THR A 156 16.80 6.73 1.97
C THR A 156 17.06 8.09 2.63
N GLU A 157 18.29 8.34 3.08
CA GLU A 157 18.68 9.66 3.58
C GLU A 157 18.47 10.79 2.58
N LYS A 158 18.54 10.48 1.27
CA LYS A 158 18.52 11.47 0.18
C LYS A 158 17.22 11.50 -0.61
N LYS A 159 16.40 10.44 -0.53
CA LYS A 159 15.18 10.36 -1.35
C LYS A 159 14.08 9.58 -0.65
N ILE A 160 12.86 10.06 -0.81
CA ILE A 160 11.64 9.27 -0.65
C ILE A 160 10.99 9.15 -2.02
N GLU A 161 10.75 7.92 -2.43
CA GLU A 161 10.14 7.58 -3.71
C GLU A 161 8.95 6.67 -3.47
N ALA A 162 7.87 6.85 -4.24
CA ALA A 162 6.72 5.93 -4.21
C ALA A 162 6.23 5.61 -5.62
N TRP A 163 5.71 4.39 -5.77
CA TRP A 163 5.19 3.86 -7.04
C TRP A 163 3.83 3.23 -6.86
N VAL A 164 3.03 3.35 -7.92
CA VAL A 164 1.81 2.58 -8.13
C VAL A 164 2.00 1.83 -9.46
N ASP A 165 1.99 0.50 -9.42
CA ASP A 165 2.46 -0.38 -10.50
C ASP A 165 3.90 0.01 -10.91
N ASP A 166 4.14 0.30 -12.18
CA ASP A 166 5.46 0.70 -12.69
C ASP A 166 5.65 2.23 -12.73
N GLU A 167 4.62 3.02 -12.38
CA GLU A 167 4.65 4.48 -12.39
C GLU A 167 5.22 5.02 -11.07
N LYS A 168 6.29 5.83 -11.16
CA LYS A 168 6.78 6.60 -10.02
C LYS A 168 5.95 7.85 -9.83
N VAL A 169 5.19 7.90 -8.74
CA VAL A 169 4.24 8.97 -8.43
C VAL A 169 4.76 9.98 -7.39
N VAL A 170 5.83 9.63 -6.68
CA VAL A 170 6.50 10.51 -5.71
C VAL A 170 8.01 10.39 -5.87
N GLU A 171 8.70 11.52 -5.88
CA GLU A 171 10.13 11.64 -5.64
C GLU A 171 10.41 12.98 -4.95
N ILE A 172 10.96 12.93 -3.72
CA ILE A 172 11.35 14.12 -2.96
C ILE A 172 12.69 13.92 -2.26
N ASP A 173 13.38 15.02 -1.97
CA ASP A 173 14.48 15.04 -1.01
C ASP A 173 13.92 15.20 0.41
N PRO A 174 14.04 14.19 1.30
CA PRO A 174 13.49 14.28 2.63
C PRO A 174 14.16 15.35 3.52
N THR A 175 15.29 15.90 3.12
CA THR A 175 15.98 16.94 3.91
C THR A 175 15.25 18.29 3.85
N GLU A 176 14.42 18.50 2.83
CA GLU A 176 13.65 19.72 2.61
C GLU A 176 12.33 19.78 3.39
N TYR A 177 11.93 18.66 4.04
CA TYR A 177 10.62 18.54 4.65
C TYR A 177 10.67 18.07 6.10
N SER A 178 9.74 18.58 6.89
CA SER A 178 9.25 17.95 8.12
C SER A 178 8.08 17.03 7.79
N PHE A 179 7.99 15.90 8.52
CA PHE A 179 6.96 14.89 8.30
C PHE A 179 5.99 14.83 9.46
N SER A 180 4.75 14.56 9.16
CA SER A 180 3.71 14.26 10.14
C SER A 180 2.65 13.35 9.52
N VAL A 181 1.72 12.89 10.32
CA VAL A 181 0.52 12.17 9.87
C VAL A 181 -0.71 12.99 10.21
N ARG A 182 -1.75 12.87 9.41
CA ARG A 182 -3.06 13.42 9.75
C ARG A 182 -3.67 12.65 10.91
N ILE A 183 -4.51 13.32 11.68
CA ILE A 183 -5.18 12.72 12.85
C ILE A 183 -6.01 11.49 12.47
N GLU A 184 -6.56 11.45 11.27
CA GLU A 184 -7.39 10.36 10.77
C GLU A 184 -6.61 9.04 10.67
N VAL A 185 -5.29 9.07 10.50
CA VAL A 185 -4.45 7.86 10.39
C VAL A 185 -3.45 7.70 11.55
N ASP A 186 -3.55 8.55 12.58
CA ASP A 186 -2.63 8.53 13.73
C ASP A 186 -2.55 7.16 14.41
N ARG A 187 -3.66 6.43 14.48
CA ARG A 187 -3.71 5.08 15.04
C ARG A 187 -2.92 4.02 14.26
N CYS A 188 -2.51 4.33 13.02
CA CYS A 188 -1.68 3.45 12.19
C CYS A 188 -0.17 3.68 12.39
N ARG A 189 0.24 4.53 13.31
CA ARG A 189 1.66 4.84 13.59
C ARG A 189 2.35 3.70 14.36
N PRO A 190 3.66 3.51 14.14
CA PRO A 190 4.52 4.17 13.14
C PRO A 190 4.43 3.52 11.75
N PHE A 191 3.84 2.30 11.67
CA PHE A 191 3.71 1.55 10.44
C PHE A 191 2.36 0.83 10.40
N GLY A 192 1.56 1.14 9.38
CA GLY A 192 0.21 0.58 9.29
C GLY A 192 -0.51 0.98 8.00
N PHE A 193 -1.66 0.38 7.78
CA PHE A 193 -2.54 0.66 6.65
C PHE A 193 -3.88 1.18 7.13
N ALA A 194 -4.47 2.08 6.35
CA ALA A 194 -5.80 2.62 6.61
C ALA A 194 -6.64 2.69 5.34
N SER A 195 -7.96 2.61 5.52
CA SER A 195 -8.98 2.87 4.50
C SER A 195 -9.94 3.94 5.00
N TYR A 196 -10.46 4.75 4.10
CA TYR A 196 -11.46 5.77 4.37
C TYR A 196 -12.72 5.50 3.55
N ARG A 197 -13.84 5.16 4.21
CA ARG A 197 -15.13 4.85 3.58
C ARG A 197 -15.01 3.92 2.36
N SER A 198 -14.01 3.04 2.39
CA SER A 198 -13.66 2.13 1.30
C SER A 198 -13.22 0.81 1.88
N THR A 199 -13.49 -0.28 1.19
CA THR A 199 -12.96 -1.59 1.55
C THR A 199 -11.71 -1.88 0.73
N GLY A 200 -10.59 -2.10 1.41
CA GLY A 200 -9.30 -2.46 0.84
C GLY A 200 -8.89 -3.88 1.19
N LEU A 201 -8.24 -4.55 0.24
CA LEU A 201 -7.51 -5.79 0.45
C LEU A 201 -6.02 -5.51 0.31
N VAL A 202 -5.21 -6.04 1.24
CA VAL A 202 -3.74 -5.90 1.22
C VAL A 202 -3.11 -7.28 1.30
N ARG A 203 -2.13 -7.57 0.44
CA ARG A 203 -1.37 -8.82 0.43
C ARG A 203 0.08 -8.61 0.02
N ASN A 204 0.89 -9.66 0.10
CA ASN A 204 2.30 -9.63 -0.32
C ASN A 204 3.08 -8.48 0.32
N ILE A 205 2.79 -8.19 1.61
CA ILE A 205 3.45 -7.12 2.35
C ILE A 205 4.89 -7.55 2.63
N ARG A 206 5.86 -6.83 2.09
CA ARG A 206 7.28 -7.15 2.19
C ARG A 206 8.09 -5.94 2.55
N PHE A 207 9.16 -6.17 3.26
CA PHE A 207 10.15 -5.19 3.69
C PHE A 207 11.55 -5.65 3.30
N ARG A 208 12.43 -4.73 2.91
CA ARG A 208 13.89 -4.98 2.88
C ARG A 208 14.67 -3.77 3.39
N SER A 209 15.76 -4.06 4.11
CA SER A 209 16.79 -3.07 4.43
C SER A 209 17.62 -2.79 3.18
N LEU A 210 17.97 -1.54 2.95
CA LEU A 210 18.93 -1.13 1.90
C LEU A 210 20.33 -0.92 2.48
N ALA A 211 20.45 -0.79 3.79
CA ALA A 211 21.73 -0.67 4.49
C ALA A 211 22.59 -1.94 4.33
N ASP A 212 21.94 -3.11 4.21
CA ASP A 212 22.59 -4.42 4.08
C ASP A 212 22.81 -4.84 2.61
N ALA A 213 22.42 -3.99 1.63
CA ALA A 213 22.61 -4.32 0.22
C ALA A 213 24.11 -4.28 -0.12
N PRO A 214 24.69 -5.37 -0.70
CA PRO A 214 26.08 -5.33 -1.14
C PRO A 214 26.27 -4.15 -2.09
N ALA A 215 27.32 -3.35 -1.84
CA ALA A 215 27.67 -2.22 -2.69
C ALA A 215 27.72 -2.72 -4.14
N LYS A 216 26.87 -2.16 -5.02
CA LYS A 216 26.98 -2.45 -6.46
C LYS A 216 28.41 -2.13 -6.88
N ASP A 217 29.14 -3.16 -7.26
CA ASP A 217 30.46 -3.01 -7.84
C ASP A 217 30.37 -1.96 -8.96
N LYS A 218 31.01 -0.82 -8.73
CA LYS A 218 31.14 0.20 -9.77
C LYS A 218 32.18 -0.36 -10.73
N GLY A 219 31.70 -1.17 -11.69
CA GLY A 219 32.52 -1.65 -12.78
C GLY A 219 33.31 -0.48 -13.37
N LYS A 220 34.63 -0.67 -13.41
CA LYS A 220 35.62 0.18 -14.06
C LYS A 220 35.34 0.29 -15.55
#